data_0e3fb5723e7c337f1845a377bd4d65de
#
_entry.id   0e3fb5723e7c337f1845a377bd4d65de
#
_cell.length_a   1.000
_cell.length_b   1.000
_cell.length_c   1.000
_cell.angle_alpha   90.00
_cell.angle_beta   90.00
_cell.angle_gamma   90.00
#
_symmetry.space_group_name_H-M   'P 1'
#
loop_
_entity.id
_entity.type
_entity.pdbx_description
1 polymer ?
#
loop_
_entity_poly.entity_id
_entity_poly.type
_entity_poly.pdbx_seq_one_letter_code
_entity_poly.pdbx_strand_id
1 'polypeptide(L)'
;MSSSAPQETGRQRLWSVDEHLADVLAAIRPLEPIELQLLDAQGCVLVEDVTVPVALPPFDNSSMDGYAVRVADVQGASEEFPAVLTVIGDVAAGSGELPTVGPGQSARIMTGAPLPPGAEAVVPVEWTDGGTGGGAASGMTPASAAPEGAAGEVRVHRAAEARAHVRARGSDVQAGDLALAAGTVLGPPQIALLAAIGRGTVRVRPRPRVVVLSTGSELVQPGEPLAAGTIYDSNSFALAAAARDAGAIAYRVGAVSDDADTLRATIEDQLIRADLLVTTGGVSVGAYDVVKEALTSVGGSGGSGASGGSGGSGGSGEEDVQGGGVDFRKLAMQPGKPQGFGSIGPDHTPLLALPGNPVSSYVSFELFVRPAIRALMGLTDVNRPSVRAELKADKALGSPAGRRQFLRGKYDAGSGTVSPVGGSGSHLIAALAHADSLMVVPEDVTSVEPGAELEVILLG
;
A
#
# COMPACT_ATOMS: atom_id res chain seq x y z
N MET A 1 60.61 -7.00 36.63
CA MET A 1 59.97 -6.04 35.71
C MET A 1 58.92 -6.82 34.96
N SER A 2 57.70 -6.75 35.48
CA SER A 2 56.56 -7.46 34.90
C SER A 2 55.85 -6.48 33.96
N SER A 3 55.87 -6.76 32.66
CA SER A 3 55.17 -6.02 31.62
C SER A 3 53.71 -6.47 31.61
N SER A 4 52.82 -5.63 32.14
CA SER A 4 51.39 -5.81 31.99
C SER A 4 50.98 -5.32 30.60
N ALA A 5 50.55 -6.25 29.77
CA ALA A 5 49.87 -5.95 28.49
C ALA A 5 48.59 -5.16 28.74
N PRO A 6 48.24 -4.19 27.86
CA PRO A 6 46.97 -3.47 27.98
C PRO A 6 45.82 -4.46 27.70
N GLN A 7 44.87 -4.55 28.62
CA GLN A 7 43.60 -5.21 28.36
C GLN A 7 42.88 -4.41 27.24
N GLU A 8 42.66 -5.03 26.10
CA GLU A 8 41.73 -4.56 25.09
C GLU A 8 40.34 -4.49 25.73
N THR A 9 39.90 -3.26 26.06
CA THR A 9 38.53 -2.98 26.43
C THR A 9 37.68 -3.40 25.21
N GLY A 10 36.91 -4.47 25.37
CA GLY A 10 36.04 -5.01 24.34
C GLY A 10 35.14 -3.91 23.75
N ARG A 11 35.46 -3.43 22.56
CA ARG A 11 34.57 -2.59 21.76
C ARG A 11 33.36 -3.41 21.45
N GLN A 12 32.21 -3.08 22.06
CA GLN A 12 30.93 -3.66 21.75
C GLN A 12 30.69 -3.54 20.25
N ARG A 13 30.52 -4.67 19.53
CA ARG A 13 30.31 -4.71 18.09
C ARG A 13 29.10 -3.83 17.71
N LEU A 14 29.26 -2.95 16.74
CA LEU A 14 28.14 -2.26 16.10
C LEU A 14 27.63 -3.14 14.95
N TRP A 15 26.33 -3.37 14.92
CA TRP A 15 25.66 -4.02 13.79
C TRP A 15 25.55 -3.03 12.62
N SER A 16 25.72 -3.49 11.40
CA SER A 16 25.38 -2.66 10.24
C SER A 16 23.85 -2.53 10.08
N VAL A 17 23.42 -1.54 9.33
CA VAL A 17 22.00 -1.35 8.98
C VAL A 17 21.48 -2.57 8.22
N ASP A 18 22.29 -3.07 7.29
CA ASP A 18 21.91 -4.18 6.40
C ASP A 18 21.82 -5.52 7.14
N GLU A 19 22.79 -5.79 8.07
CA GLU A 19 22.74 -6.97 8.94
C GLU A 19 21.49 -6.97 9.82
N HIS A 20 21.13 -5.82 10.39
CA HIS A 20 19.93 -5.74 11.23
C HIS A 20 18.64 -5.90 10.41
N LEU A 21 18.53 -5.28 9.23
CA LEU A 21 17.41 -5.46 8.34
C LEU A 21 17.27 -6.92 7.90
N ALA A 22 18.38 -7.55 7.51
CA ALA A 22 18.38 -8.96 7.10
C ALA A 22 17.87 -9.89 8.21
N ASP A 23 18.28 -9.64 9.44
CA ASP A 23 17.85 -10.41 10.62
C ASP A 23 16.36 -10.19 10.93
N VAL A 24 15.86 -8.96 10.84
CA VAL A 24 14.44 -8.65 10.95
C VAL A 24 13.64 -9.40 9.89
N LEU A 25 14.03 -9.31 8.63
CA LEU A 25 13.31 -9.97 7.53
C LEU A 25 13.38 -11.50 7.60
N ALA A 26 14.47 -12.07 8.11
CA ALA A 26 14.60 -13.52 8.30
C ALA A 26 13.61 -14.08 9.33
N ALA A 27 13.22 -13.30 10.32
CA ALA A 27 12.26 -13.68 11.35
C ALA A 27 10.79 -13.44 10.94
N ILE A 28 10.54 -12.57 9.96
CA ILE A 28 9.18 -12.27 9.48
C ILE A 28 8.68 -13.39 8.55
N ARG A 29 7.46 -13.85 8.78
CA ARG A 29 6.75 -14.76 7.87
C ARG A 29 5.51 -14.07 7.32
N PRO A 30 5.24 -14.19 6.00
CA PRO A 30 4.02 -13.66 5.42
C PRO A 30 2.78 -14.22 6.12
N LEU A 31 1.77 -13.36 6.33
CA LEU A 31 0.50 -13.78 6.93
C LEU A 31 -0.18 -14.85 6.09
N GLU A 32 -0.94 -15.73 6.75
CA GLU A 32 -1.69 -16.77 6.06
C GLU A 32 -2.78 -16.17 5.17
N PRO A 33 -2.95 -16.70 3.95
CA PRO A 33 -3.99 -16.22 3.05
C PRO A 33 -5.40 -16.54 3.57
N ILE A 34 -6.30 -15.57 3.37
CA ILE A 34 -7.71 -15.70 3.71
C ILE A 34 -8.59 -15.34 2.50
N GLU A 35 -9.82 -15.80 2.50
CA GLU A 35 -10.81 -15.39 1.50
C GLU A 35 -11.61 -14.20 2.02
N LEU A 36 -11.70 -13.12 1.23
CA LEU A 36 -12.41 -11.90 1.59
C LEU A 36 -13.38 -11.47 0.49
N GLN A 37 -14.44 -10.77 0.88
CA GLN A 37 -15.29 -10.00 -0.04
C GLN A 37 -14.47 -8.86 -0.67
N LEU A 38 -14.83 -8.44 -1.88
CA LEU A 38 -14.04 -7.50 -2.65
C LEU A 38 -13.68 -6.20 -1.91
N LEU A 39 -14.64 -5.58 -1.22
CA LEU A 39 -14.39 -4.33 -0.51
C LEU A 39 -13.49 -4.52 0.71
N ASP A 40 -13.60 -5.67 1.39
CA ASP A 40 -12.75 -6.01 2.53
C ASP A 40 -11.32 -6.36 2.09
N ALA A 41 -11.16 -6.77 0.84
CA ALA A 41 -9.87 -7.10 0.24
C ALA A 41 -9.07 -5.86 -0.21
N GLN A 42 -9.61 -4.65 -0.11
CA GLN A 42 -8.88 -3.44 -0.49
C GLN A 42 -7.59 -3.26 0.31
N GLY A 43 -6.48 -3.08 -0.39
CA GLY A 43 -5.14 -2.95 0.19
C GLY A 43 -4.49 -4.28 0.58
N CYS A 44 -5.18 -5.41 0.43
CA CYS A 44 -4.62 -6.76 0.58
C CYS A 44 -3.85 -7.19 -0.67
N VAL A 45 -3.05 -8.24 -0.57
CA VAL A 45 -2.23 -8.77 -1.66
C VAL A 45 -2.84 -10.06 -2.20
N LEU A 46 -3.13 -10.09 -3.49
CA LEU A 46 -3.67 -11.28 -4.17
C LEU A 46 -2.64 -12.42 -4.14
N VAL A 47 -3.07 -13.65 -3.80
CA VAL A 47 -2.14 -14.79 -3.66
C VAL A 47 -2.19 -15.79 -4.81
N GLU A 48 -3.12 -15.60 -5.74
CA GLU A 48 -3.31 -16.45 -6.91
C GLU A 48 -3.59 -15.62 -8.15
N ASP A 49 -3.26 -16.15 -9.32
CA ASP A 49 -3.62 -15.53 -10.58
C ASP A 49 -5.14 -15.60 -10.79
N VAL A 50 -5.73 -14.49 -11.18
CA VAL A 50 -7.15 -14.42 -11.53
C VAL A 50 -7.29 -14.34 -13.03
N THR A 51 -7.94 -15.32 -13.62
CA THR A 51 -8.28 -15.33 -15.04
C THR A 51 -9.69 -14.81 -15.28
N VAL A 52 -9.90 -14.22 -16.44
CA VAL A 52 -11.19 -13.68 -16.90
C VAL A 52 -12.13 -14.83 -17.28
N PRO A 53 -13.26 -15.05 -16.58
CA PRO A 53 -14.19 -16.13 -16.93
C PRO A 53 -15.08 -15.78 -18.12
N VAL A 54 -15.40 -14.49 -18.29
CA VAL A 54 -16.27 -13.97 -19.35
C VAL A 54 -15.65 -12.71 -19.91
N ALA A 55 -15.55 -12.64 -21.23
CA ALA A 55 -14.97 -11.50 -21.95
C ALA A 55 -15.63 -10.15 -21.55
N LEU A 56 -14.88 -9.06 -21.58
CA LEU A 56 -15.39 -7.70 -21.39
C LEU A 56 -15.21 -6.87 -22.67
N PRO A 57 -16.28 -6.25 -23.17
CA PRO A 57 -17.66 -6.49 -22.78
C PRO A 57 -18.12 -7.93 -23.15
N PRO A 58 -19.17 -8.47 -22.49
CA PRO A 58 -19.59 -9.86 -22.69
C PRO A 58 -20.32 -10.11 -24.02
N PHE A 59 -20.73 -9.05 -24.69
CA PHE A 59 -21.39 -9.07 -26.00
C PHE A 59 -21.05 -7.82 -26.82
N ASP A 60 -21.29 -7.86 -28.11
CA ASP A 60 -21.23 -6.68 -28.98
C ASP A 60 -22.26 -5.65 -28.53
N ASN A 61 -21.87 -4.42 -28.27
CA ASN A 61 -22.77 -3.38 -27.77
C ASN A 61 -22.53 -2.03 -28.44
N SER A 62 -23.54 -1.16 -28.36
CA SER A 62 -23.43 0.18 -28.91
C SER A 62 -22.50 1.06 -28.08
N SER A 63 -21.65 1.85 -28.74
CA SER A 63 -20.87 2.90 -28.11
C SER A 63 -21.56 4.26 -28.05
N MET A 64 -22.70 4.39 -28.74
CA MET A 64 -23.48 5.63 -28.89
C MET A 64 -24.97 5.36 -28.72
N ASP A 65 -25.72 6.38 -28.38
CA ASP A 65 -27.17 6.39 -28.53
C ASP A 65 -27.51 6.62 -30.00
N GLY A 66 -28.43 5.85 -30.53
CA GLY A 66 -28.75 5.96 -31.96
C GLY A 66 -29.63 4.82 -32.50
N TYR A 67 -29.31 4.38 -33.67
CA TYR A 67 -30.10 3.35 -34.40
C TYR A 67 -29.20 2.23 -34.88
N ALA A 68 -29.52 1.01 -34.49
CA ALA A 68 -28.87 -0.20 -34.99
C ALA A 68 -29.39 -0.50 -36.39
N VAL A 69 -28.50 -0.62 -37.38
CA VAL A 69 -28.83 -0.68 -38.79
C VAL A 69 -28.04 -1.78 -39.52
N ARG A 70 -28.54 -2.19 -40.67
CA ARG A 70 -27.74 -2.91 -41.66
C ARG A 70 -26.99 -1.92 -42.53
N VAL A 71 -25.72 -2.17 -42.80
CA VAL A 71 -24.86 -1.26 -43.58
C VAL A 71 -25.42 -1.02 -44.99
N ALA A 72 -25.96 -2.06 -45.63
CA ALA A 72 -26.52 -1.97 -46.97
C ALA A 72 -27.72 -0.99 -47.07
N ASP A 73 -28.48 -0.81 -45.96
CA ASP A 73 -29.70 0.02 -45.98
C ASP A 73 -29.37 1.51 -45.76
N VAL A 74 -28.13 1.84 -45.31
CA VAL A 74 -27.66 3.23 -45.12
C VAL A 74 -26.51 3.61 -46.05
N GLN A 75 -26.14 2.71 -46.97
CA GLN A 75 -25.11 2.97 -47.96
C GLN A 75 -25.51 4.13 -48.88
N GLY A 76 -24.68 5.17 -48.98
CA GLY A 76 -24.97 6.34 -49.80
C GLY A 76 -25.90 7.37 -49.14
N ALA A 77 -26.33 7.15 -47.89
CA ALA A 77 -27.11 8.13 -47.14
C ALA A 77 -26.38 9.44 -47.02
N SER A 78 -27.06 10.55 -47.28
CA SER A 78 -26.57 11.92 -47.17
C SER A 78 -27.69 12.86 -46.71
N GLU A 79 -27.36 14.10 -46.38
CA GLU A 79 -28.38 15.12 -46.04
C GLU A 79 -29.37 15.37 -47.17
N GLU A 80 -28.93 15.29 -48.45
CA GLU A 80 -29.75 15.48 -49.62
C GLU A 80 -30.56 14.24 -49.94
N PHE A 81 -30.00 13.05 -49.70
CA PHE A 81 -30.64 11.75 -49.99
C PHE A 81 -30.58 10.87 -48.71
N PRO A 82 -31.43 11.15 -47.71
CA PRO A 82 -31.44 10.38 -46.48
C PRO A 82 -32.00 8.95 -46.69
N ALA A 83 -31.40 7.98 -46.02
CA ALA A 83 -31.99 6.64 -45.96
C ALA A 83 -33.18 6.64 -44.98
N VAL A 84 -34.33 6.15 -45.40
CA VAL A 84 -35.53 6.07 -44.55
C VAL A 84 -35.70 4.62 -44.08
N LEU A 85 -35.68 4.41 -42.75
CA LEU A 85 -35.77 3.09 -42.14
C LEU A 85 -36.98 3.02 -41.20
N THR A 86 -37.68 1.90 -41.22
CA THR A 86 -38.74 1.61 -40.25
C THR A 86 -38.16 1.25 -38.91
N VAL A 87 -38.56 1.93 -37.84
CA VAL A 87 -38.14 1.62 -36.46
C VAL A 87 -39.01 0.50 -35.92
N ILE A 88 -38.39 -0.65 -35.61
CA ILE A 88 -39.10 -1.89 -35.22
C ILE A 88 -39.09 -2.14 -33.70
N GLY A 89 -38.40 -1.32 -32.95
CA GLY A 89 -38.35 -1.47 -31.50
C GLY A 89 -37.21 -0.69 -30.85
N ASP A 90 -37.13 -0.77 -29.52
CA ASP A 90 -36.13 -0.16 -28.67
C ASP A 90 -35.24 -1.23 -28.03
N VAL A 91 -33.94 -0.97 -27.99
CA VAL A 91 -32.93 -1.80 -27.29
C VAL A 91 -32.28 -0.97 -26.20
N ALA A 92 -32.76 -1.15 -25.01
CA ALA A 92 -32.13 -0.51 -23.80
C ALA A 92 -31.00 -1.36 -23.24
N ALA A 93 -30.12 -0.76 -22.46
CA ALA A 93 -29.13 -1.51 -21.67
C ALA A 93 -29.88 -2.47 -20.73
N GLY A 94 -29.46 -3.75 -20.73
CA GLY A 94 -30.13 -4.80 -19.95
C GLY A 94 -31.33 -5.47 -20.66
N SER A 95 -31.64 -5.12 -21.89
CA SER A 95 -32.68 -5.83 -22.68
C SER A 95 -32.31 -7.30 -22.87
N GLY A 96 -33.23 -8.21 -22.47
CA GLY A 96 -33.07 -9.66 -22.65
C GLY A 96 -33.61 -10.14 -24.00
N GLU A 97 -34.64 -9.47 -24.51
CA GLU A 97 -35.24 -9.74 -25.82
C GLU A 97 -34.82 -8.65 -26.80
N LEU A 98 -34.37 -9.08 -27.98
CA LEU A 98 -33.85 -8.18 -29.00
C LEU A 98 -34.68 -8.34 -30.29
N PRO A 99 -35.13 -7.24 -30.91
CA PRO A 99 -35.76 -7.30 -32.23
C PRO A 99 -34.73 -7.74 -33.28
N THR A 100 -35.13 -8.43 -34.31
CA THR A 100 -34.26 -8.78 -35.45
C THR A 100 -34.40 -7.71 -36.53
N VAL A 101 -33.28 -7.03 -36.84
CA VAL A 101 -33.25 -5.98 -37.86
C VAL A 101 -33.19 -6.59 -39.24
N GLY A 102 -34.29 -6.48 -39.99
CA GLY A 102 -34.42 -6.89 -41.42
C GLY A 102 -34.06 -5.77 -42.40
N PRO A 103 -34.15 -6.04 -43.72
CA PRO A 103 -33.93 -5.03 -44.76
C PRO A 103 -34.90 -3.84 -44.62
N GLY A 104 -34.37 -2.61 -44.73
CA GLY A 104 -35.14 -1.37 -44.58
C GLY A 104 -35.60 -1.07 -43.13
N GLN A 105 -35.09 -1.80 -42.15
CA GLN A 105 -35.48 -1.66 -40.77
C GLN A 105 -34.29 -1.15 -39.89
N SER A 106 -34.63 -0.58 -38.77
CA SER A 106 -33.69 -0.18 -37.70
C SER A 106 -34.30 -0.44 -36.33
N ALA A 107 -33.44 -0.59 -35.32
CA ALA A 107 -33.85 -0.59 -33.92
C ALA A 107 -33.22 0.57 -33.22
N ARG A 108 -33.96 1.33 -32.42
CA ARG A 108 -33.40 2.37 -31.58
C ARG A 108 -32.57 1.71 -30.49
N ILE A 109 -31.33 2.17 -30.26
CA ILE A 109 -30.39 1.51 -29.39
C ILE A 109 -29.72 2.53 -28.48
N MET A 110 -29.58 2.19 -27.19
CA MET A 110 -28.89 2.99 -26.20
C MET A 110 -27.43 2.56 -26.05
N THR A 111 -26.57 3.47 -25.62
CA THR A 111 -25.17 3.17 -25.26
C THR A 111 -25.11 2.00 -24.30
N GLY A 112 -24.24 1.04 -24.58
CA GLY A 112 -24.06 -0.18 -23.75
C GLY A 112 -25.09 -1.27 -23.99
N ALA A 113 -26.15 -1.01 -24.78
CA ALA A 113 -27.15 -2.00 -25.15
C ALA A 113 -26.59 -3.03 -26.15
N PRO A 114 -26.99 -4.31 -26.07
CA PRO A 114 -26.52 -5.34 -26.98
C PRO A 114 -26.96 -5.05 -28.44
N LEU A 115 -26.04 -5.28 -29.38
CA LEU A 115 -26.36 -5.13 -30.81
C LEU A 115 -27.40 -6.18 -31.23
N PRO A 116 -28.56 -5.77 -31.74
CA PRO A 116 -29.61 -6.71 -32.09
C PRO A 116 -29.25 -7.57 -33.34
N PRO A 117 -29.74 -8.80 -33.43
CA PRO A 117 -29.51 -9.65 -34.57
C PRO A 117 -29.88 -8.97 -35.90
N GLY A 118 -29.04 -9.14 -36.92
CA GLY A 118 -29.21 -8.55 -38.25
C GLY A 118 -28.64 -7.15 -38.39
N ALA A 119 -28.40 -6.42 -37.30
CA ALA A 119 -27.67 -5.14 -37.33
C ALA A 119 -26.18 -5.35 -37.48
N GLU A 120 -25.50 -4.48 -38.22
CA GLU A 120 -24.06 -4.53 -38.52
C GLU A 120 -23.33 -3.29 -38.05
N ALA A 121 -24.04 -2.20 -37.76
CA ALA A 121 -23.51 -0.92 -37.29
C ALA A 121 -24.54 -0.17 -36.45
N VAL A 122 -24.07 0.86 -35.75
CA VAL A 122 -24.94 1.85 -35.10
C VAL A 122 -24.69 3.20 -35.74
N VAL A 123 -25.80 3.87 -36.12
CA VAL A 123 -25.82 5.25 -36.57
C VAL A 123 -26.10 6.13 -35.35
N PRO A 124 -25.22 7.05 -34.94
CA PRO A 124 -25.50 7.99 -33.87
C PRO A 124 -26.77 8.80 -34.14
N VAL A 125 -27.49 9.17 -33.09
CA VAL A 125 -28.72 9.95 -33.22
C VAL A 125 -28.47 11.28 -33.94
N GLU A 126 -27.31 11.89 -33.78
CA GLU A 126 -26.90 13.15 -34.42
C GLU A 126 -26.76 13.06 -35.94
N TRP A 127 -26.68 11.84 -36.48
CA TRP A 127 -26.67 11.58 -37.94
C TRP A 127 -28.04 11.26 -38.48
N THR A 128 -29.10 11.47 -37.67
CA THR A 128 -30.50 11.17 -38.02
C THR A 128 -31.41 12.34 -37.67
N ASP A 129 -32.67 12.26 -38.07
CA ASP A 129 -33.74 13.18 -37.65
C ASP A 129 -34.38 12.78 -36.31
N GLY A 130 -33.85 11.77 -35.61
CA GLY A 130 -34.36 11.26 -34.35
C GLY A 130 -35.77 10.64 -34.43
N GLY A 131 -36.28 10.36 -35.64
CA GLY A 131 -37.63 9.88 -35.87
C GLY A 131 -38.72 10.98 -35.85
N THR A 132 -38.32 12.26 -35.90
CA THR A 132 -39.26 13.41 -35.81
C THR A 132 -39.62 14.00 -37.18
N GLY A 133 -38.94 13.59 -38.25
CA GLY A 133 -39.11 14.11 -39.60
C GLY A 133 -38.49 15.48 -39.87
N GLY A 134 -37.63 15.95 -38.95
CA GLY A 134 -36.91 17.22 -39.02
C GLY A 134 -35.48 17.10 -39.55
N GLY A 135 -34.61 18.07 -39.19
CA GLY A 135 -33.17 18.02 -39.41
C GLY A 135 -32.45 17.16 -38.36
N ALA A 136 -31.11 17.23 -38.36
CA ALA A 136 -30.29 16.44 -37.42
C ALA A 136 -30.73 16.61 -35.96
N ALA A 137 -30.96 15.48 -35.29
CA ALA A 137 -31.43 15.48 -33.90
C ALA A 137 -30.28 15.72 -32.93
N SER A 138 -30.55 16.41 -31.84
CA SER A 138 -29.61 16.60 -30.74
C SER A 138 -29.78 15.61 -29.57
N GLY A 139 -30.75 14.68 -29.70
CA GLY A 139 -31.04 13.66 -28.72
C GLY A 139 -32.15 12.72 -29.18
N MET A 140 -32.25 11.56 -28.54
CA MET A 140 -33.34 10.59 -28.81
C MET A 140 -34.53 10.86 -27.89
N THR A 141 -35.73 10.62 -28.39
CA THR A 141 -36.90 10.48 -27.53
C THR A 141 -36.66 9.32 -26.55
N PRO A 142 -37.00 9.47 -25.25
CA PRO A 142 -36.85 8.40 -24.31
C PRO A 142 -37.48 7.10 -24.81
N ALA A 143 -36.78 5.98 -24.61
CA ALA A 143 -37.32 4.67 -24.94
C ALA A 143 -38.66 4.49 -24.20
N SER A 144 -39.69 4.01 -24.93
CA SER A 144 -40.91 3.57 -24.24
C SER A 144 -40.58 2.30 -23.45
N ALA A 145 -41.21 2.12 -22.28
CA ALA A 145 -41.03 0.93 -21.46
C ALA A 145 -41.52 -0.36 -22.17
N ALA A 146 -42.24 -0.23 -23.29
CA ALA A 146 -42.67 -1.33 -24.09
C ALA A 146 -41.86 -1.39 -25.40
N PRO A 147 -41.25 -2.54 -25.75
CA PRO A 147 -40.51 -2.73 -27.00
C PRO A 147 -41.34 -2.39 -28.26
N GLU A 148 -42.64 -2.54 -28.15
CA GLU A 148 -43.62 -2.27 -29.21
C GLU A 148 -43.95 -0.77 -29.39
N GLY A 149 -43.48 0.10 -28.49
CA GLY A 149 -43.78 1.54 -28.50
C GLY A 149 -42.90 2.39 -29.41
N ALA A 150 -41.87 1.83 -30.01
CA ALA A 150 -41.03 2.50 -31.00
C ALA A 150 -41.55 2.17 -32.40
N ALA A 151 -42.65 2.77 -32.77
CA ALA A 151 -43.17 2.72 -34.14
C ALA A 151 -42.84 4.03 -34.84
N GLY A 152 -42.51 3.96 -36.12
CA GLY A 152 -42.27 5.12 -36.96
C GLY A 152 -41.13 4.90 -37.94
N GLU A 153 -40.68 5.97 -38.52
CA GLU A 153 -39.54 5.98 -39.45
C GLU A 153 -38.44 6.90 -38.90
N VAL A 154 -37.21 6.56 -39.24
CA VAL A 154 -36.04 7.43 -38.99
C VAL A 154 -35.37 7.73 -40.34
N ARG A 155 -34.94 8.99 -40.50
CA ARG A 155 -34.14 9.42 -41.65
C ARG A 155 -32.67 9.50 -41.22
N VAL A 156 -31.86 8.68 -41.89
CA VAL A 156 -30.42 8.64 -41.70
C VAL A 156 -29.74 9.55 -42.71
N HIS A 157 -29.02 10.56 -42.29
CA HIS A 157 -28.38 11.57 -43.11
C HIS A 157 -26.91 11.28 -43.43
N ARG A 158 -26.34 10.23 -42.85
CA ARG A 158 -24.94 9.85 -43.04
C ARG A 158 -24.77 8.34 -43.01
N ALA A 159 -24.06 7.81 -44.01
CA ALA A 159 -23.74 6.39 -44.09
C ALA A 159 -22.86 5.94 -42.90
N ALA A 160 -23.06 4.74 -42.42
CA ALA A 160 -22.20 4.07 -41.46
C ALA A 160 -21.48 2.89 -42.11
N GLU A 161 -20.21 2.71 -41.78
CA GLU A 161 -19.44 1.54 -42.18
C GLU A 161 -19.75 0.34 -41.27
N ALA A 162 -19.36 -0.86 -41.71
CA ALA A 162 -19.53 -2.06 -40.92
C ALA A 162 -18.78 -1.91 -39.55
N ARG A 163 -19.44 -2.29 -38.47
CA ARG A 163 -18.96 -2.19 -37.11
C ARG A 163 -18.82 -0.75 -36.60
N ALA A 164 -19.28 0.26 -37.35
CA ALA A 164 -19.26 1.64 -36.84
C ALA A 164 -20.03 1.73 -35.52
N HIS A 165 -19.46 2.37 -34.54
CA HIS A 165 -20.03 2.57 -33.22
C HIS A 165 -20.46 1.29 -32.48
N VAL A 166 -19.85 0.16 -32.79
CA VAL A 166 -20.00 -1.12 -32.07
C VAL A 166 -18.76 -1.47 -31.31
N ARG A 167 -18.86 -1.59 -29.98
CA ARG A 167 -17.81 -2.19 -29.16
C ARG A 167 -17.92 -3.69 -29.27
N ALA A 168 -16.89 -4.34 -29.80
CA ALA A 168 -16.88 -5.78 -29.95
C ALA A 168 -16.78 -6.49 -28.58
N ARG A 169 -17.44 -7.65 -28.50
CA ARG A 169 -17.24 -8.57 -27.38
C ARG A 169 -15.76 -8.81 -27.16
N GLY A 170 -15.29 -8.65 -25.90
CA GLY A 170 -13.91 -8.89 -25.53
C GLY A 170 -12.91 -7.86 -26.07
N SER A 171 -13.38 -6.67 -26.48
CA SER A 171 -12.47 -5.61 -26.95
C SER A 171 -11.60 -5.01 -25.85
N ASP A 172 -11.95 -5.22 -24.59
CA ASP A 172 -11.14 -4.85 -23.43
C ASP A 172 -10.28 -6.04 -22.98
N VAL A 173 -10.91 -7.17 -22.64
CA VAL A 173 -10.23 -8.39 -22.23
C VAL A 173 -11.00 -9.64 -22.66
N GLN A 174 -10.28 -10.68 -23.09
CA GLN A 174 -10.85 -11.94 -23.54
C GLN A 174 -11.07 -12.93 -22.39
N ALA A 175 -12.02 -13.86 -22.57
CA ALA A 175 -12.15 -15.00 -21.66
C ALA A 175 -10.89 -15.87 -21.70
N GLY A 176 -10.36 -16.22 -20.54
CA GLY A 176 -9.11 -16.96 -20.37
C GLY A 176 -7.87 -16.10 -20.18
N ASP A 177 -7.92 -14.80 -20.48
CA ASP A 177 -6.80 -13.89 -20.22
C ASP A 177 -6.52 -13.74 -18.72
N LEU A 178 -5.30 -13.42 -18.38
CA LEU A 178 -4.91 -13.04 -17.03
C LEU A 178 -5.49 -11.67 -16.69
N ALA A 179 -6.43 -11.61 -15.74
CA ALA A 179 -6.97 -10.35 -15.23
C ALA A 179 -6.02 -9.66 -14.27
N LEU A 180 -5.57 -10.39 -13.26
CA LEU A 180 -4.63 -9.90 -12.22
C LEU A 180 -3.68 -11.04 -11.83
N ALA A 181 -2.39 -10.73 -11.73
CA ALA A 181 -1.39 -11.68 -11.26
C ALA A 181 -1.34 -11.76 -9.72
N ALA A 182 -0.94 -12.91 -9.20
CA ALA A 182 -0.54 -13.06 -7.80
C ALA A 182 0.51 -12.00 -7.42
N GLY A 183 0.47 -11.52 -6.18
CA GLY A 183 1.33 -10.41 -5.71
C GLY A 183 0.76 -9.01 -5.98
N THR A 184 -0.34 -8.89 -6.72
CA THR A 184 -1.00 -7.60 -6.95
C THR A 184 -1.63 -7.06 -5.67
N VAL A 185 -1.32 -5.82 -5.30
CA VAL A 185 -2.03 -5.09 -4.24
C VAL A 185 -3.36 -4.60 -4.80
N LEU A 186 -4.46 -4.95 -4.15
CA LEU A 186 -5.81 -4.63 -4.60
C LEU A 186 -6.19 -3.19 -4.28
N GLY A 187 -6.07 -2.31 -5.25
CA GLY A 187 -6.59 -0.94 -5.21
C GLY A 187 -7.98 -0.83 -5.86
N PRO A 188 -8.57 0.38 -5.92
CA PRO A 188 -9.90 0.58 -6.50
C PRO A 188 -10.06 0.06 -7.94
N PRO A 189 -9.11 0.26 -8.89
CA PRO A 189 -9.25 -0.28 -10.24
C PRO A 189 -9.23 -1.81 -10.29
N GLN A 190 -8.41 -2.47 -9.44
CA GLN A 190 -8.35 -3.94 -9.36
C GLN A 190 -9.65 -4.51 -8.80
N ILE A 191 -10.21 -3.88 -7.78
CA ILE A 191 -11.53 -4.24 -7.22
C ILE A 191 -12.63 -4.10 -8.29
N ALA A 192 -12.61 -3.00 -9.06
CA ALA A 192 -13.58 -2.79 -10.13
C ALA A 192 -13.47 -3.86 -11.22
N LEU A 193 -12.25 -4.24 -11.64
CA LEU A 193 -12.03 -5.30 -12.61
C LEU A 193 -12.54 -6.65 -12.10
N LEU A 194 -12.21 -7.03 -10.85
CA LEU A 194 -12.71 -8.25 -10.22
C LEU A 194 -14.23 -8.31 -10.19
N ALA A 195 -14.88 -7.20 -9.84
CA ALA A 195 -16.35 -7.10 -9.87
C ALA A 195 -16.91 -7.22 -11.30
N ALA A 196 -16.27 -6.57 -12.28
CA ALA A 196 -16.71 -6.60 -13.69
C ALA A 196 -16.62 -8.00 -14.29
N ILE A 197 -15.64 -8.82 -13.88
CA ILE A 197 -15.51 -10.22 -14.32
C ILE A 197 -16.32 -11.21 -13.47
N GLY A 198 -17.15 -10.71 -12.53
CA GLY A 198 -18.10 -11.51 -11.75
C GLY A 198 -17.49 -12.19 -10.51
N ARG A 199 -16.30 -11.79 -10.06
CA ARG A 199 -15.74 -12.29 -8.79
C ARG A 199 -16.40 -11.58 -7.61
N GLY A 200 -16.97 -12.32 -6.67
CA GLY A 200 -17.52 -11.79 -5.41
C GLY A 200 -16.53 -11.83 -4.26
N THR A 201 -15.64 -12.81 -4.27
CA THR A 201 -14.59 -13.04 -3.26
C THR A 201 -13.24 -13.25 -3.93
N VAL A 202 -12.18 -13.05 -3.18
CA VAL A 202 -10.80 -13.28 -3.60
C VAL A 202 -9.96 -13.82 -2.46
N ARG A 203 -8.98 -14.66 -2.79
CA ARG A 203 -8.00 -15.17 -1.85
C ARG A 203 -6.80 -14.22 -1.78
N VAL A 204 -6.57 -13.66 -0.59
CA VAL A 204 -5.58 -12.59 -0.38
C VAL A 204 -4.77 -12.83 0.90
N ARG A 205 -3.58 -12.26 0.97
CA ARG A 205 -2.91 -11.99 2.25
C ARG A 205 -3.50 -10.72 2.83
N PRO A 206 -3.97 -10.77 4.09
CA PRO A 206 -4.58 -9.61 4.73
C PRO A 206 -3.55 -8.53 5.04
N ARG A 207 -4.03 -7.33 5.28
CA ARG A 207 -3.23 -6.23 5.82
C ARG A 207 -2.82 -6.56 7.26
N PRO A 208 -1.51 -6.48 7.62
CA PRO A 208 -1.07 -6.80 8.97
C PRO A 208 -1.61 -5.80 10.00
N ARG A 209 -1.97 -6.29 11.18
CA ARG A 209 -2.39 -5.49 12.32
C ARG A 209 -1.14 -5.07 13.10
N VAL A 210 -0.79 -3.80 13.00
CA VAL A 210 0.39 -3.22 13.66
C VAL A 210 -0.05 -2.41 14.87
N VAL A 211 0.44 -2.77 16.04
CA VAL A 211 0.22 -2.00 17.27
C VAL A 211 1.42 -1.12 17.54
N VAL A 212 1.18 0.18 17.69
CA VAL A 212 2.20 1.19 18.00
C VAL A 212 2.00 1.70 19.41
N LEU A 213 3.06 1.64 20.22
CA LEU A 213 3.06 1.97 21.62
C LEU A 213 4.24 2.91 21.94
N SER A 214 3.94 4.08 22.53
CA SER A 214 4.98 4.98 23.06
C SER A 214 5.17 4.75 24.55
N THR A 215 6.43 4.78 25.01
CA THR A 215 6.77 4.72 26.44
C THR A 215 7.46 6.02 26.86
N GLY A 216 7.09 6.53 28.02
CA GLY A 216 7.67 7.74 28.59
C GLY A 216 6.69 8.43 29.55
N SER A 217 7.08 8.60 30.80
CA SER A 217 6.28 9.30 31.81
C SER A 217 6.15 10.80 31.54
N GLU A 218 7.01 11.35 30.65
CA GLU A 218 6.94 12.73 30.18
C GLU A 218 5.90 12.96 29.09
N LEU A 219 5.30 11.89 28.52
CA LEU A 219 4.44 11.97 27.36
C LEU A 219 3.00 12.29 27.71
N VAL A 220 2.44 13.30 27.06
CA VAL A 220 1.06 13.76 27.19
C VAL A 220 0.33 13.62 25.86
N GLN A 221 -0.96 13.31 25.88
CA GLN A 221 -1.76 13.23 24.66
C GLN A 221 -1.94 14.63 24.02
N PRO A 222 -1.83 14.75 22.69
CA PRO A 222 -2.16 15.98 21.99
C PRO A 222 -3.59 16.45 22.31
N GLY A 223 -3.71 17.74 22.64
CA GLY A 223 -4.96 18.36 23.08
C GLY A 223 -5.12 18.51 24.59
N GLU A 224 -4.30 17.83 25.39
CA GLU A 224 -4.24 18.01 26.83
C GLU A 224 -3.24 19.12 27.22
N PRO A 225 -3.44 19.82 28.36
CA PRO A 225 -2.48 20.82 28.83
C PRO A 225 -1.11 20.20 29.16
N LEU A 226 -0.03 20.88 28.76
CA LEU A 226 1.32 20.50 29.16
C LEU A 226 1.63 20.93 30.57
N ALA A 227 2.13 20.02 31.40
CA ALA A 227 2.76 20.31 32.67
C ALA A 227 4.26 20.62 32.50
N ALA A 228 4.91 21.14 33.54
CA ALA A 228 6.34 21.34 33.52
C ALA A 228 7.10 20.00 33.34
N GLY A 229 7.98 19.93 32.34
CA GLY A 229 8.75 18.73 32.03
C GLY A 229 8.06 17.70 31.15
N THR A 230 6.83 17.98 30.70
CA THR A 230 6.11 17.09 29.78
C THR A 230 6.19 17.56 28.32
N ILE A 231 6.02 16.61 27.40
CA ILE A 231 5.97 16.83 25.95
C ILE A 231 4.80 16.05 25.33
N TYR A 232 4.33 16.46 24.16
CA TYR A 232 3.32 15.68 23.46
C TYR A 232 3.87 14.41 22.82
N ASP A 233 3.12 13.32 22.90
CA ASP A 233 3.40 12.08 22.19
C ASP A 233 3.20 12.28 20.68
N SER A 234 4.25 12.61 19.97
CA SER A 234 4.26 12.74 18.52
C SER A 234 4.61 11.43 17.80
N ASN A 235 5.41 10.57 18.46
CA ASN A 235 5.94 9.36 17.84
C ASN A 235 4.84 8.34 17.53
N SER A 236 3.96 8.03 18.48
CA SER A 236 2.89 7.05 18.22
C SER A 236 1.96 7.48 17.07
N PHE A 237 1.72 8.78 16.91
CA PHE A 237 0.94 9.30 15.79
C PHE A 237 1.67 9.15 14.46
N ALA A 238 2.96 9.57 14.42
CA ALA A 238 3.77 9.49 13.20
C ALA A 238 3.94 8.03 12.74
N LEU A 239 4.27 7.12 13.67
CA LEU A 239 4.51 5.71 13.36
C LEU A 239 3.21 4.98 12.98
N ALA A 240 2.08 5.27 13.62
CA ALA A 240 0.79 4.70 13.24
C ALA A 240 0.35 5.20 11.85
N ALA A 241 0.58 6.46 11.51
CA ALA A 241 0.33 7.00 10.17
C ALA A 241 1.25 6.32 9.14
N ALA A 242 2.54 6.18 9.43
CA ALA A 242 3.51 5.51 8.57
C ALA A 242 3.18 4.02 8.37
N ALA A 243 2.68 3.34 9.40
CA ALA A 243 2.24 1.94 9.30
C ALA A 243 1.03 1.80 8.35
N ARG A 244 0.08 2.73 8.40
CA ARG A 244 -1.04 2.77 7.44
C ARG A 244 -0.57 3.02 6.01
N ASP A 245 0.38 3.94 5.83
CA ASP A 245 1.02 4.22 4.53
C ASP A 245 1.78 2.99 3.99
N ALA A 246 2.39 2.20 4.87
CA ALA A 246 3.05 0.95 4.51
C ALA A 246 2.07 -0.19 4.12
N GLY A 247 0.76 -0.01 4.35
CA GLY A 247 -0.30 -0.96 4.03
C GLY A 247 -0.93 -1.66 5.24
N ALA A 248 -0.48 -1.40 6.46
CA ALA A 248 -1.01 -2.03 7.66
C ALA A 248 -2.36 -1.46 8.14
N ILE A 249 -3.04 -2.21 9.00
CA ILE A 249 -4.08 -1.69 9.90
C ILE A 249 -3.37 -1.31 11.20
N ALA A 250 -3.24 -0.01 11.48
CA ALA A 250 -2.47 0.46 12.62
C ALA A 250 -3.37 0.84 13.80
N TYR A 251 -3.02 0.31 14.96
CA TYR A 251 -3.62 0.63 16.25
C TYR A 251 -2.61 1.41 17.11
N ARG A 252 -3.01 2.55 17.61
CA ARG A 252 -2.22 3.35 18.53
C ARG A 252 -2.71 3.12 19.97
N VAL A 253 -1.84 2.69 20.85
CA VAL A 253 -2.16 2.49 22.26
C VAL A 253 -1.98 3.78 23.07
N GLY A 254 -1.10 4.67 22.63
CA GLY A 254 -0.77 5.91 23.33
C GLY A 254 0.46 5.77 24.20
N ALA A 255 0.68 6.75 25.09
CA ALA A 255 1.79 6.74 26.03
C ALA A 255 1.51 5.81 27.20
N VAL A 256 2.46 4.91 27.47
CA VAL A 256 2.47 4.04 28.66
C VAL A 256 3.56 4.54 29.59
N SER A 257 3.29 4.54 30.89
CA SER A 257 4.27 4.94 31.90
C SER A 257 5.51 4.02 31.86
N ASP A 258 6.65 4.56 32.28
CA ASP A 258 7.92 3.81 32.43
C ASP A 258 7.88 2.91 33.70
N ASP A 259 6.81 2.12 33.82
CA ASP A 259 6.63 1.08 34.85
C ASP A 259 6.59 -0.28 34.16
N ALA A 260 7.48 -1.19 34.56
CA ALA A 260 7.65 -2.47 33.88
C ALA A 260 6.39 -3.35 33.91
N ASP A 261 5.66 -3.36 35.02
CA ASP A 261 4.45 -4.18 35.14
C ASP A 261 3.31 -3.63 34.30
N THR A 262 3.13 -2.30 34.27
CA THR A 262 2.13 -1.62 33.44
C THR A 262 2.44 -1.82 31.94
N LEU A 263 3.70 -1.69 31.57
CA LEU A 263 4.16 -1.90 30.18
C LEU A 263 3.93 -3.35 29.76
N ARG A 264 4.29 -4.31 30.60
CA ARG A 264 4.07 -5.73 30.36
C ARG A 264 2.61 -6.05 30.17
N ALA A 265 1.75 -5.66 31.10
CA ALA A 265 0.31 -5.90 31.04
C ALA A 265 -0.30 -5.28 29.76
N THR A 266 0.15 -4.07 29.39
CA THR A 266 -0.30 -3.41 28.15
C THR A 266 0.13 -4.20 26.92
N ILE A 267 1.37 -4.68 26.86
CA ILE A 267 1.87 -5.48 25.74
C ILE A 267 1.09 -6.79 25.63
N GLU A 268 0.93 -7.53 26.74
CA GLU A 268 0.15 -8.79 26.78
C GLU A 268 -1.27 -8.62 26.25
N ASP A 269 -1.95 -7.53 26.62
CA ASP A 269 -3.29 -7.21 26.14
C ASP A 269 -3.31 -6.98 24.59
N GLN A 270 -2.26 -6.42 24.04
CA GLN A 270 -2.17 -6.13 22.62
C GLN A 270 -1.77 -7.35 21.76
N LEU A 271 -1.13 -8.38 22.32
CA LEU A 271 -0.71 -9.58 21.59
C LEU A 271 -1.88 -10.31 20.91
N ILE A 272 -3.07 -10.27 21.51
CA ILE A 272 -4.28 -10.94 20.98
C ILE A 272 -4.62 -10.43 19.55
N ARG A 273 -4.26 -9.21 19.24
CA ARG A 273 -4.64 -8.57 17.96
C ARG A 273 -3.47 -8.13 17.09
N ALA A 274 -2.22 -8.26 17.56
CA ALA A 274 -1.05 -7.75 16.86
C ALA A 274 -0.41 -8.83 15.99
N ASP A 275 -0.17 -8.51 14.72
CA ASP A 275 0.71 -9.29 13.85
C ASP A 275 2.14 -8.73 13.91
N LEU A 276 2.30 -7.49 14.41
CA LEU A 276 3.56 -6.80 14.66
C LEU A 276 3.39 -5.76 15.76
N LEU A 277 4.29 -5.75 16.73
CA LEU A 277 4.39 -4.72 17.76
C LEU A 277 5.53 -3.76 17.46
N VAL A 278 5.26 -2.46 17.63
CA VAL A 278 6.27 -1.40 17.51
C VAL A 278 6.24 -0.55 18.77
N THR A 279 7.34 -0.52 19.51
CA THR A 279 7.48 0.38 20.64
C THR A 279 8.43 1.53 20.29
N THR A 280 8.21 2.71 20.87
CA THR A 280 9.10 3.86 20.73
C THR A 280 9.32 4.53 22.08
N GLY A 281 10.57 4.85 22.38
CA GLY A 281 11.02 5.23 23.73
C GLY A 281 11.57 4.05 24.49
N GLY A 282 12.14 4.31 25.68
CA GLY A 282 12.63 3.27 26.58
C GLY A 282 13.86 2.46 26.14
N VAL A 283 14.50 2.80 25.00
CA VAL A 283 15.71 2.10 24.52
C VAL A 283 17.02 2.85 24.81
N SER A 284 16.99 3.91 25.61
CA SER A 284 18.16 4.67 26.04
C SER A 284 18.71 4.12 27.36
N VAL A 285 19.98 4.39 27.66
CA VAL A 285 20.78 3.76 28.71
C VAL A 285 20.15 3.77 30.13
N GLY A 286 19.15 4.61 30.43
CA GLY A 286 18.43 4.64 31.71
C GLY A 286 17.02 4.05 31.66
N ALA A 287 16.31 4.17 30.53
CA ALA A 287 14.98 3.58 30.31
C ALA A 287 15.05 2.16 29.68
N TYR A 288 16.25 1.74 29.30
CA TYR A 288 16.56 0.42 28.74
C TYR A 288 16.20 -0.73 29.69
N ASP A 289 16.38 -0.50 30.99
CA ASP A 289 16.14 -1.56 31.97
C ASP A 289 14.66 -1.86 32.14
N VAL A 290 13.78 -0.85 32.09
CA VAL A 290 12.33 -1.03 32.25
C VAL A 290 11.71 -1.76 31.06
N VAL A 291 12.03 -1.34 29.83
CA VAL A 291 11.53 -2.01 28.61
C VAL A 291 12.10 -3.42 28.50
N LYS A 292 13.39 -3.58 28.80
CA LYS A 292 14.03 -4.89 28.81
C LYS A 292 13.42 -5.82 29.87
N GLU A 293 13.21 -5.33 31.08
CA GLU A 293 12.58 -6.10 32.17
C GLU A 293 11.16 -6.52 31.81
N ALA A 294 10.34 -5.60 31.30
CA ALA A 294 8.99 -5.88 30.83
C ALA A 294 8.96 -6.94 29.74
N LEU A 295 9.86 -6.85 28.75
CA LEU A 295 9.90 -7.76 27.61
C LEU A 295 10.52 -9.13 27.93
N THR A 296 11.48 -9.20 28.85
CA THR A 296 12.09 -10.46 29.30
C THR A 296 11.07 -11.30 30.10
N SER A 297 10.21 -10.66 30.90
CA SER A 297 9.20 -11.34 31.69
C SER A 297 8.03 -11.89 30.88
N VAL A 298 7.67 -11.26 29.75
CA VAL A 298 6.64 -11.78 28.81
C VAL A 298 7.07 -13.08 28.12
N GLY A 299 8.39 -13.29 27.93
CA GLY A 299 8.93 -14.54 27.35
C GLY A 299 9.01 -15.72 28.33
N GLY A 300 8.89 -15.49 29.65
CA GLY A 300 9.19 -16.46 30.69
C GLY A 300 8.02 -17.10 31.44
N SER A 301 6.74 -16.86 31.09
CA SER A 301 5.59 -17.36 31.86
C SER A 301 5.14 -18.79 31.53
N GLY A 302 6.09 -19.70 31.27
CA GLY A 302 5.82 -21.13 31.04
C GLY A 302 6.58 -21.99 32.05
N GLY A 303 6.11 -22.11 33.31
CA GLY A 303 6.56 -23.18 34.20
C GLY A 303 7.06 -22.80 35.58
N SER A 304 6.18 -22.35 36.51
CA SER A 304 6.44 -22.45 37.93
C SER A 304 5.93 -23.78 38.49
N GLY A 305 6.81 -24.76 38.59
CA GLY A 305 6.59 -26.02 39.30
C GLY A 305 7.79 -26.31 40.17
N ALA A 306 7.60 -26.21 41.50
CA ALA A 306 8.56 -26.38 42.56
C ALA A 306 9.39 -27.67 42.51
N SER A 307 10.67 -27.61 42.81
CA SER A 307 11.25 -28.22 44.05
C SER A 307 12.79 -28.33 43.96
N GLY A 308 13.41 -28.10 45.09
CA GLY A 308 14.83 -27.98 45.30
C GLY A 308 15.70 -29.19 45.00
N GLY A 309 16.99 -28.93 44.82
CA GLY A 309 18.04 -29.93 44.74
C GLY A 309 19.39 -29.28 44.40
N SER A 310 20.28 -29.35 45.36
CA SER A 310 21.63 -28.82 45.37
C SER A 310 22.60 -29.41 44.39
N GLY A 311 23.52 -28.63 43.84
CA GLY A 311 24.94 -28.97 43.65
C GLY A 311 25.34 -29.44 42.25
N GLY A 312 26.33 -28.76 41.66
CA GLY A 312 27.17 -29.33 40.61
C GLY A 312 27.71 -28.34 39.60
N SER A 313 28.96 -28.07 39.66
CA SER A 313 29.81 -27.20 38.87
C SER A 313 29.83 -27.46 37.36
N GLY A 314 29.95 -26.40 36.57
CA GLY A 314 30.83 -26.30 35.41
C GLY A 314 30.31 -26.81 34.09
N GLY A 315 30.02 -25.87 33.20
CA GLY A 315 29.81 -26.16 31.78
C GLY A 315 29.32 -24.91 31.09
N SER A 316 30.20 -24.18 30.37
CA SER A 316 29.84 -23.12 29.44
C SER A 316 29.17 -23.74 28.24
N GLY A 317 27.86 -23.86 28.26
CA GLY A 317 27.02 -24.20 27.13
C GLY A 317 26.08 -23.04 26.93
N GLU A 318 26.06 -22.48 25.74
CA GLU A 318 24.99 -21.62 25.24
C GLU A 318 23.70 -22.44 25.33
N GLU A 319 22.91 -22.17 26.36
CA GLU A 319 21.56 -22.71 26.43
C GLU A 319 20.70 -21.90 25.46
N ASP A 320 20.26 -22.55 24.38
CA ASP A 320 19.14 -22.12 23.55
C ASP A 320 17.94 -21.85 24.46
N VAL A 321 17.67 -20.60 24.74
CA VAL A 321 16.47 -20.15 25.45
C VAL A 321 15.30 -20.28 24.45
N GLN A 322 14.62 -21.42 24.48
CA GLN A 322 13.30 -21.62 23.86
C GLN A 322 12.26 -20.77 24.61
N GLY A 323 12.20 -19.49 24.30
CA GLY A 323 11.20 -18.54 24.78
C GLY A 323 11.56 -17.18 24.21
N GLY A 324 10.70 -16.64 23.34
CA GLY A 324 10.93 -15.40 22.61
C GLY A 324 11.54 -14.30 23.49
N GLY A 325 12.56 -13.63 23.00
CA GLY A 325 13.23 -12.54 23.67
C GLY A 325 13.51 -11.40 22.72
N VAL A 326 13.69 -10.20 23.25
CA VAL A 326 14.05 -9.01 22.46
C VAL A 326 15.54 -8.74 22.68
N ASP A 327 16.31 -8.74 21.58
CA ASP A 327 17.71 -8.38 21.56
C ASP A 327 17.87 -6.89 21.28
N PHE A 328 18.60 -6.19 22.17
CA PHE A 328 18.88 -4.77 22.07
C PHE A 328 20.28 -4.53 21.53
N ARG A 329 20.34 -3.86 20.38
CA ARG A 329 21.54 -3.68 19.56
C ARG A 329 21.93 -2.23 19.40
N LYS A 330 23.22 -2.01 19.14
CA LYS A 330 23.73 -0.70 18.72
C LYS A 330 24.12 -0.78 17.25
N LEU A 331 23.45 -0.01 16.41
CA LEU A 331 23.70 0.01 14.97
C LEU A 331 24.72 1.09 14.59
N ALA A 332 25.47 0.81 13.53
CA ALA A 332 26.36 1.75 12.86
C ALA A 332 25.57 2.73 11.98
N MET A 333 24.61 3.46 12.58
CA MET A 333 23.78 4.44 11.90
C MET A 333 23.62 5.74 12.68
N GLN A 334 23.19 6.79 12.00
CA GLN A 334 22.80 8.08 12.56
C GLN A 334 21.70 8.74 11.69
N PRO A 335 20.55 9.16 12.32
CA PRO A 335 20.14 8.87 13.69
C PRO A 335 19.70 7.41 13.88
N GLY A 336 19.37 6.99 15.11
CA GLY A 336 18.73 5.70 15.36
C GLY A 336 19.66 4.58 15.85
N LYS A 337 20.80 4.90 16.47
CA LYS A 337 21.79 3.91 16.92
C LYS A 337 21.24 2.78 17.80
N PRO A 338 20.43 3.02 18.88
CA PRO A 338 19.85 1.93 19.66
C PRO A 338 18.60 1.37 18.96
N GLN A 339 18.50 0.05 18.88
CA GLN A 339 17.37 -0.68 18.30
C GLN A 339 17.11 -1.92 19.14
N GLY A 340 15.85 -2.36 19.24
CA GLY A 340 15.47 -3.66 19.77
C GLY A 340 14.68 -4.46 18.72
N PHE A 341 14.98 -5.75 18.63
CA PHE A 341 14.26 -6.66 17.78
C PHE A 341 14.14 -8.04 18.41
N GLY A 342 12.99 -8.67 18.24
CA GLY A 342 12.75 -10.02 18.73
C GLY A 342 11.30 -10.44 18.53
N SER A 343 10.88 -11.44 19.27
CA SER A 343 9.50 -11.93 19.30
C SER A 343 9.02 -12.12 20.73
N ILE A 344 7.72 -11.95 20.95
CA ILE A 344 7.12 -12.05 22.29
C ILE A 344 5.79 -12.80 22.24
N GLY A 345 5.43 -13.35 23.39
CA GLY A 345 4.20 -14.12 23.57
C GLY A 345 4.23 -15.50 22.93
N PRO A 346 3.15 -16.30 23.11
CA PRO A 346 3.08 -17.68 22.68
C PRO A 346 3.08 -17.84 21.14
N ASP A 347 2.59 -16.83 20.43
CA ASP A 347 2.52 -16.84 18.97
C ASP A 347 3.78 -16.25 18.31
N HIS A 348 4.83 -15.97 19.10
CA HIS A 348 6.08 -15.37 18.63
C HIS A 348 5.87 -14.08 17.81
N THR A 349 4.96 -13.22 18.29
CA THR A 349 4.65 -11.94 17.61
C THR A 349 5.92 -11.08 17.51
N PRO A 350 6.32 -10.68 16.29
CA PRO A 350 7.50 -9.83 16.12
C PRO A 350 7.34 -8.50 16.83
N LEU A 351 8.43 -8.01 17.44
CA LEU A 351 8.50 -6.72 18.11
C LEU A 351 9.73 -5.96 17.63
N LEU A 352 9.53 -4.70 17.25
CA LEU A 352 10.60 -3.73 17.00
C LEU A 352 10.50 -2.60 18.03
N ALA A 353 11.60 -2.39 18.78
CA ALA A 353 11.72 -1.31 19.74
C ALA A 353 12.61 -0.20 19.17
N LEU A 354 12.02 0.97 18.92
CA LEU A 354 12.61 2.10 18.23
C LEU A 354 13.07 3.19 19.20
N PRO A 355 14.04 4.04 18.80
CA PRO A 355 14.49 5.18 19.63
C PRO A 355 13.37 6.17 19.93
N GLY A 356 13.44 6.85 21.09
CA GLY A 356 12.44 7.86 21.50
C GLY A 356 12.53 9.19 20.75
N ASN A 357 13.70 9.56 20.18
CA ASN A 357 13.82 10.80 19.40
C ASN A 357 13.00 10.71 18.09
N PRO A 358 12.18 11.72 17.74
CA PRO A 358 11.22 11.64 16.64
C PRO A 358 11.83 11.27 15.28
N VAL A 359 12.91 11.93 14.88
CA VAL A 359 13.58 11.64 13.61
C VAL A 359 14.24 10.25 13.63
N SER A 360 14.82 9.86 14.77
CA SER A 360 15.40 8.51 14.92
C SER A 360 14.33 7.44 14.77
N SER A 361 13.20 7.62 15.42
CA SER A 361 12.07 6.71 15.39
C SER A 361 11.51 6.56 13.98
N TYR A 362 11.30 7.67 13.27
CA TYR A 362 10.77 7.67 11.91
C TYR A 362 11.75 7.05 10.90
N VAL A 363 13.05 7.41 10.96
CA VAL A 363 14.07 6.81 10.09
C VAL A 363 14.17 5.29 10.35
N SER A 364 14.17 4.86 11.62
CA SER A 364 14.18 3.44 11.95
C SER A 364 12.92 2.72 11.46
N PHE A 365 11.76 3.38 11.51
CA PHE A 365 10.53 2.85 10.95
C PHE A 365 10.67 2.59 9.44
N GLU A 366 11.13 3.57 8.67
CA GLU A 366 11.27 3.44 7.21
C GLU A 366 12.28 2.35 6.82
N LEU A 367 13.33 2.16 7.61
CA LEU A 367 14.38 1.18 7.33
C LEU A 367 14.07 -0.25 7.80
N PHE A 368 13.26 -0.43 8.85
CA PHE A 368 13.07 -1.75 9.47
C PHE A 368 11.60 -2.15 9.62
N VAL A 369 10.73 -1.25 10.09
CA VAL A 369 9.32 -1.57 10.34
C VAL A 369 8.53 -1.63 9.05
N ARG A 370 8.72 -0.66 8.13
CA ARG A 370 8.08 -0.67 6.83
C ARG A 370 8.41 -1.95 6.04
N PRO A 371 9.69 -2.36 5.90
CA PRO A 371 10.03 -3.64 5.28
C PRO A 371 9.38 -4.85 5.96
N ALA A 372 9.33 -4.88 7.29
CA ALA A 372 8.66 -5.95 8.03
C ALA A 372 7.16 -6.02 7.72
N ILE A 373 6.45 -4.87 7.68
CA ILE A 373 5.05 -4.79 7.31
C ILE A 373 4.82 -5.33 5.90
N ARG A 374 5.63 -4.91 4.93
CA ARG A 374 5.51 -5.35 3.53
C ARG A 374 5.84 -6.84 3.37
N ALA A 375 6.81 -7.35 4.13
CA ALA A 375 7.12 -8.79 4.18
C ALA A 375 5.96 -9.60 4.79
N LEU A 376 5.29 -9.13 5.84
CA LEU A 376 4.05 -9.74 6.38
C LEU A 376 2.94 -9.82 5.34
N MET A 377 2.83 -8.82 4.44
CA MET A 377 1.91 -8.83 3.31
C MET A 377 2.35 -9.78 2.17
N GLY A 378 3.54 -10.37 2.26
CA GLY A 378 4.10 -11.24 1.22
C GLY A 378 4.62 -10.49 -0.02
N LEU A 379 4.91 -9.21 0.11
CA LEU A 379 5.52 -8.41 -0.94
C LEU A 379 7.04 -8.65 -0.98
N THR A 380 7.61 -8.70 -2.18
CA THR A 380 9.06 -8.85 -2.41
C THR A 380 9.78 -7.50 -2.45
N ASP A 381 9.11 -6.46 -2.94
CA ASP A 381 9.61 -5.09 -2.92
C ASP A 381 9.23 -4.45 -1.58
N VAL A 382 10.11 -4.63 -0.58
CA VAL A 382 9.84 -4.21 0.80
C VAL A 382 10.36 -2.82 1.14
N ASN A 383 11.38 -2.35 0.42
CA ASN A 383 12.04 -1.06 0.68
C ASN A 383 11.33 0.11 -0.01
N ARG A 384 11.62 1.33 0.43
CA ARG A 384 11.29 2.54 -0.32
C ARG A 384 12.12 2.60 -1.60
N PRO A 385 11.59 3.15 -2.69
CA PRO A 385 12.39 3.42 -3.88
C PRO A 385 13.50 4.42 -3.56
N SER A 386 14.67 4.22 -4.16
CA SER A 386 15.79 5.16 -4.09
C SER A 386 16.23 5.61 -5.48
N VAL A 387 16.83 6.79 -5.52
CA VAL A 387 17.40 7.39 -6.72
C VAL A 387 18.80 7.91 -6.42
N ARG A 388 19.60 8.15 -7.47
CA ARG A 388 20.85 8.92 -7.36
C ARG A 388 20.53 10.38 -7.65
N ALA A 389 21.01 11.30 -6.81
CA ALA A 389 20.77 12.73 -6.96
C ALA A 389 22.01 13.55 -6.57
N GLU A 390 22.20 14.68 -7.23
CA GLU A 390 23.27 15.62 -6.94
C GLU A 390 22.92 16.48 -5.71
N LEU A 391 23.86 16.59 -4.78
CA LEU A 391 23.70 17.44 -3.59
C LEU A 391 23.73 18.92 -3.95
N LYS A 392 22.60 19.59 -3.74
CA LYS A 392 22.47 21.05 -3.82
C LYS A 392 22.51 21.66 -2.42
N ALA A 393 23.68 22.14 -2.01
CA ALA A 393 23.90 22.72 -0.70
C ALA A 393 24.92 23.89 -0.79
N ASP A 394 24.88 24.81 0.17
CA ASP A 394 25.82 25.93 0.24
C ASP A 394 27.20 25.53 0.80
N LYS A 395 27.25 24.43 1.52
CA LYS A 395 28.47 23.89 2.16
C LYS A 395 28.43 22.37 2.22
N ALA A 396 29.59 21.78 2.41
CA ALA A 396 29.74 20.34 2.63
C ALA A 396 28.91 19.84 3.82
N LEU A 397 28.34 18.64 3.68
CA LEU A 397 27.62 17.94 4.76
C LEU A 397 28.60 17.02 5.48
N GLY A 398 28.84 17.30 6.78
CA GLY A 398 29.65 16.43 7.62
C GLY A 398 28.87 15.17 8.05
N SER A 399 29.55 14.03 8.06
CA SER A 399 29.03 12.74 8.50
C SER A 399 29.97 12.07 9.51
N PRO A 400 29.46 11.38 10.54
CA PRO A 400 30.29 10.69 11.51
C PRO A 400 30.94 9.44 10.90
N ALA A 401 32.23 9.28 11.07
CA ALA A 401 32.96 8.12 10.62
C ALA A 401 32.38 6.80 11.17
N GLY A 402 32.33 5.77 10.35
CA GLY A 402 31.89 4.42 10.73
C GLY A 402 30.39 4.29 11.01
N ARG A 403 29.56 5.21 10.45
CA ARG A 403 28.10 5.18 10.58
C ARG A 403 27.43 5.62 9.29
N ARG A 404 26.47 4.85 8.80
CA ARG A 404 25.58 5.29 7.74
C ARG A 404 24.69 6.40 8.26
N GLN A 405 24.73 7.56 7.60
CA GLN A 405 23.94 8.71 8.02
C GLN A 405 22.75 8.92 7.10
N PHE A 406 21.58 9.18 7.71
CA PHE A 406 20.32 9.47 7.03
C PHE A 406 19.95 10.92 7.34
N LEU A 407 20.04 11.79 6.33
CA LEU A 407 19.73 13.20 6.45
C LEU A 407 18.43 13.51 5.70
N ARG A 408 17.60 14.37 6.25
CA ARG A 408 16.38 14.82 5.63
C ARG A 408 16.70 15.64 4.40
N GLY A 409 16.04 15.32 3.28
CA GLY A 409 16.20 15.96 1.99
C GLY A 409 14.89 16.43 1.38
N LYS A 410 15.02 17.36 0.47
CA LYS A 410 13.99 17.77 -0.48
C LYS A 410 14.51 17.43 -1.87
N TYR A 411 13.90 16.42 -2.51
CA TYR A 411 14.27 15.96 -3.84
C TYR A 411 13.52 16.73 -4.91
N ASP A 412 14.23 17.15 -5.94
CA ASP A 412 13.68 17.76 -7.14
C ASP A 412 13.90 16.84 -8.34
N ALA A 413 12.84 16.16 -8.76
CA ALA A 413 12.87 15.24 -9.89
C ALA A 413 13.15 15.95 -11.24
N GLY A 414 12.82 17.24 -11.37
CA GLY A 414 13.03 18.03 -12.60
C GLY A 414 14.52 18.32 -12.84
N SER A 415 15.28 18.56 -11.79
CA SER A 415 16.72 18.85 -11.85
C SER A 415 17.61 17.66 -11.47
N GLY A 416 17.03 16.59 -10.88
CA GLY A 416 17.80 15.45 -10.35
C GLY A 416 18.65 15.82 -9.13
N THR A 417 18.26 16.86 -8.39
CA THR A 417 19.01 17.36 -7.23
C THR A 417 18.29 17.10 -5.92
N VAL A 418 19.03 17.04 -4.81
CA VAL A 418 18.50 16.98 -3.46
C VAL A 418 19.11 18.08 -2.58
N SER A 419 18.26 18.78 -1.83
CA SER A 419 18.69 19.82 -0.89
C SER A 419 18.44 19.37 0.54
N PRO A 420 19.36 19.65 1.50
CA PRO A 420 19.17 19.29 2.90
C PRO A 420 18.04 20.10 3.54
N VAL A 421 17.23 19.45 4.38
CA VAL A 421 16.15 20.08 5.14
C VAL A 421 16.50 20.05 6.62
N GLY A 422 16.81 21.24 7.17
CA GLY A 422 17.28 21.39 8.55
C GLY A 422 18.69 20.84 8.77
N GLY A 423 19.05 20.65 10.04
CA GLY A 423 20.34 20.07 10.44
C GLY A 423 20.28 18.56 10.69
N SER A 424 21.35 17.95 11.22
CA SER A 424 21.44 16.51 11.53
C SER A 424 20.75 16.09 12.85
N GLY A 425 20.17 17.04 13.61
CA GLY A 425 19.55 16.78 14.92
C GLY A 425 18.35 15.83 14.86
N SER A 426 18.33 14.84 15.77
CA SER A 426 17.28 13.81 15.83
C SER A 426 15.94 14.27 16.43
N HIS A 427 15.89 15.49 17.01
CA HIS A 427 14.71 16.11 17.59
C HIS A 427 13.97 17.05 16.61
N LEU A 428 14.49 17.26 15.40
CA LEU A 428 13.99 18.25 14.45
C LEU A 428 12.78 17.72 13.65
N ILE A 429 11.65 17.55 14.32
CA ILE A 429 10.42 17.01 13.72
C ILE A 429 9.80 17.96 12.67
N ALA A 430 9.92 19.28 12.86
CA ALA A 430 9.45 20.25 11.88
C ALA A 430 10.22 20.12 10.54
N ALA A 431 11.53 19.92 10.60
CA ALA A 431 12.35 19.66 9.42
C ALA A 431 11.97 18.32 8.75
N LEU A 432 11.59 17.29 9.53
CA LEU A 432 11.11 16.01 9.00
C LEU A 432 9.78 16.21 8.24
N ALA A 433 8.88 17.01 8.75
CA ALA A 433 7.58 17.27 8.11
C ALA A 433 7.69 18.01 6.76
N HIS A 434 8.81 18.68 6.49
CA HIS A 434 9.08 19.37 5.22
C HIS A 434 9.96 18.58 4.25
N ALA A 435 10.50 17.44 4.69
CA ALA A 435 11.28 16.54 3.85
C ALA A 435 10.37 15.57 3.07
N ASP A 436 10.80 15.20 1.87
CA ASP A 436 10.19 14.14 1.05
C ASP A 436 11.18 13.01 0.75
N SER A 437 12.38 13.11 1.31
CA SER A 437 13.44 12.14 1.05
C SER A 437 14.42 12.04 2.20
N LEU A 438 15.20 10.95 2.20
CA LEU A 438 16.36 10.74 3.07
C LEU A 438 17.60 10.61 2.19
N MET A 439 18.55 11.52 2.37
CA MET A 439 19.89 11.43 1.78
C MET A 439 20.71 10.40 2.58
N VAL A 440 21.31 9.45 1.91
CA VAL A 440 22.11 8.39 2.52
C VAL A 440 23.60 8.70 2.34
N VAL A 441 24.31 8.87 3.45
CA VAL A 441 25.77 9.02 3.45
C VAL A 441 26.37 7.72 3.99
N PRO A 442 27.20 7.01 3.19
CA PRO A 442 27.82 5.74 3.57
C PRO A 442 28.74 5.87 4.80
N GLU A 443 29.04 4.74 5.42
CA GLU A 443 29.80 4.65 6.66
C GLU A 443 31.25 5.14 6.56
N ASP A 444 31.85 5.04 5.38
CA ASP A 444 33.23 5.44 5.05
C ASP A 444 33.36 6.89 4.61
N VAL A 445 32.22 7.59 4.40
CA VAL A 445 32.20 9.00 3.96
C VAL A 445 31.99 9.92 5.15
N THR A 446 32.91 10.85 5.37
CA THR A 446 32.85 11.83 6.48
C THR A 446 32.48 13.25 6.05
N SER A 447 32.50 13.52 4.73
CA SER A 447 32.09 14.81 4.15
C SER A 447 31.51 14.56 2.76
N VAL A 448 30.38 15.19 2.44
CA VAL A 448 29.78 15.19 1.11
C VAL A 448 29.80 16.63 0.59
N GLU A 449 30.57 16.85 -0.46
CA GLU A 449 30.70 18.18 -1.06
C GLU A 449 29.47 18.54 -1.90
N PRO A 450 29.10 19.84 -2.03
CA PRO A 450 28.10 20.29 -3.00
C PRO A 450 28.44 19.81 -4.42
N GLY A 451 27.45 19.32 -5.15
CA GLY A 451 27.62 18.72 -6.46
C GLY A 451 27.97 17.22 -6.44
N ALA A 452 28.25 16.64 -5.27
CA ALA A 452 28.47 15.20 -5.18
C ALA A 452 27.15 14.42 -5.33
N GLU A 453 27.22 13.28 -6.00
CA GLU A 453 26.10 12.37 -6.16
C GLU A 453 25.96 11.44 -4.97
N LEU A 454 24.74 11.28 -4.45
CA LEU A 454 24.43 10.39 -3.34
C LEU A 454 23.11 9.65 -3.57
N GLU A 455 22.92 8.57 -2.82
CA GLU A 455 21.66 7.85 -2.78
C GLU A 455 20.62 8.64 -1.99
N VAL A 456 19.41 8.67 -2.52
CA VAL A 456 18.25 9.37 -1.92
C VAL A 456 17.07 8.41 -1.89
N ILE A 457 16.64 8.06 -0.67
CA ILE A 457 15.42 7.27 -0.43
C ILE A 457 14.22 8.22 -0.51
N LEU A 458 13.24 7.90 -1.35
CA LEU A 458 12.03 8.69 -1.53
C LEU A 458 10.97 8.30 -0.51
N LEU A 459 10.41 9.27 0.20
CA LEU A 459 9.43 9.02 1.27
C LEU A 459 7.96 9.05 0.78
N GLY A 460 7.73 9.53 -0.42
CA GLY A 460 6.39 9.62 -1.04
C GLY A 460 6.16 10.92 -1.74
#